data_6a7317cb933167aa434d2925a1c88230
#
_entry.id   6a7317cb933167aa434d2925a1c88230
#
_cell.length_a   1.000
_cell.length_b   1.000
_cell.length_c   1.000
_cell.angle_alpha   90.00
_cell.angle_beta   90.00
_cell.angle_gamma   90.00
#
_symmetry.space_group_name_H-M   'P 1'
#
loop_
_entity.id
_entity.type
_entity.pdbx_description
1 polymer ?
#
loop_
_entity_poly.entity_id
_entity_poly.type
_entity_poly.pdbx_seq_one_letter_code
_entity_poly.pdbx_strand_id
1 'polypeptide(L)'
;MNKTRHLQIKKVLPASTERVWELAIRLKTLQYIARPLLSFKPLDPLPGGVYGAGASCRFSLRFLGFFPLGMHRILILSCDKQEGLIRSFEHGSLARQWNHTIRVAPTKDGQTQYMDILEIEGAWGMTWLITAFAWSFYKHRQRRWVKLLRKDEEE
;
A
#
# COMPACT_ATOMS: atom_id res chain seq x y z
N MET A 1 26.65 -5.25 4.34
CA MET A 1 25.82 -5.41 3.14
C MET A 1 24.36 -5.28 3.53
N ASN A 2 23.67 -4.29 2.97
CA ASN A 2 22.23 -4.18 3.11
C ASN A 2 21.59 -5.24 2.21
N LYS A 3 20.99 -6.25 2.82
CA LYS A 3 20.25 -7.26 2.07
C LYS A 3 18.81 -6.80 1.88
N THR A 4 18.37 -6.77 0.62
CA THR A 4 16.95 -6.58 0.30
C THR A 4 16.14 -7.74 0.87
N ARG A 5 15.02 -7.44 1.51
CA ARG A 5 14.09 -8.44 2.04
C ARG A 5 12.82 -8.46 1.20
N HIS A 6 12.28 -9.64 1.04
CA HIS A 6 11.05 -9.88 0.27
C HIS A 6 9.94 -10.34 1.19
N LEU A 7 8.77 -9.72 1.04
CA LEU A 7 7.55 -10.12 1.75
C LEU A 7 6.42 -10.34 0.76
N GLN A 8 5.56 -11.29 1.09
CA GLN A 8 4.35 -11.56 0.33
C GLN A 8 3.22 -11.84 1.33
N ILE A 9 2.17 -11.03 1.27
CA ILE A 9 1.04 -11.11 2.19
C ILE A 9 -0.25 -11.15 1.38
N LYS A 10 -1.06 -12.19 1.59
CA LYS A 10 -2.30 -12.43 0.84
C LYS A 10 -3.51 -12.39 1.74
N LYS A 11 -4.65 -12.00 1.17
CA LYS A 11 -5.96 -12.09 1.82
C LYS A 11 -7.07 -12.17 0.78
N VAL A 12 -8.11 -12.92 1.08
CA VAL A 12 -9.34 -12.88 0.28
C VAL A 12 -10.21 -11.75 0.79
N LEU A 13 -10.57 -10.84 -0.12
CA LEU A 13 -11.41 -9.68 0.18
C LEU A 13 -12.86 -9.96 -0.26
N PRO A 14 -13.86 -9.56 0.56
CA PRO A 14 -15.27 -9.86 0.29
C PRO A 14 -15.90 -8.87 -0.70
N ALA A 15 -15.33 -8.76 -1.88
CA ALA A 15 -15.85 -7.90 -2.96
C ALA A 15 -15.30 -8.36 -4.31
N SER A 16 -15.93 -7.92 -5.39
CA SER A 16 -15.46 -8.19 -6.75
C SER A 16 -14.11 -7.52 -7.02
N THR A 17 -13.33 -8.08 -7.93
CA THR A 17 -12.06 -7.51 -8.36
C THR A 17 -12.21 -6.09 -8.90
N GLU A 18 -13.30 -5.83 -9.59
CA GLU A 18 -13.58 -4.50 -10.11
C GLU A 18 -13.74 -3.47 -8.99
N ARG A 19 -14.51 -3.81 -7.96
CA ARG A 19 -14.69 -2.91 -6.81
C ARG A 19 -13.39 -2.71 -6.02
N VAL A 20 -12.64 -3.78 -5.80
CA VAL A 20 -11.34 -3.69 -5.12
C VAL A 20 -10.38 -2.82 -5.94
N TRP A 21 -10.34 -2.98 -7.26
CA TRP A 21 -9.49 -2.16 -8.13
C TRP A 21 -9.84 -0.67 -8.04
N GLU A 22 -11.13 -0.33 -8.16
CA GLU A 22 -11.60 1.06 -8.07
C GLU A 22 -11.17 1.74 -6.78
N LEU A 23 -11.18 0.99 -5.68
CA LEU A 23 -10.74 1.50 -4.38
C LEU A 23 -9.21 1.54 -4.26
N ALA A 24 -8.52 0.52 -4.79
CA ALA A 24 -7.06 0.40 -4.67
C ALA A 24 -6.29 1.57 -5.28
N ILE A 25 -6.82 2.19 -6.34
CA ILE A 25 -6.18 3.31 -7.00
C ILE A 25 -6.46 4.67 -6.36
N ARG A 26 -7.18 4.71 -5.23
CA ARG A 26 -7.56 5.98 -4.57
C ARG A 26 -6.66 6.30 -3.39
N LEU A 27 -6.27 7.57 -3.29
CA LEU A 27 -5.52 8.09 -2.14
C LEU A 27 -6.27 7.89 -0.82
N LYS A 28 -7.57 8.11 -0.81
CA LYS A 28 -8.40 7.95 0.39
C LYS A 28 -8.35 6.52 0.93
N THR A 29 -8.27 5.54 0.05
CA THR A 29 -8.15 4.13 0.45
C THR A 29 -6.80 3.90 1.14
N LEU A 30 -5.70 4.36 0.55
CA LEU A 30 -4.38 4.29 1.19
C LEU A 30 -4.41 4.88 2.59
N GLN A 31 -4.96 6.07 2.72
CA GLN A 31 -5.06 6.76 4.02
C GLN A 31 -5.89 5.98 5.02
N TYR A 32 -7.00 5.41 4.59
CA TYR A 32 -7.89 4.62 5.46
C TYR A 32 -7.23 3.33 5.94
N ILE A 33 -6.66 2.54 5.01
CA ILE A 33 -6.09 1.22 5.36
C ILE A 33 -4.79 1.33 6.16
N ALA A 34 -4.07 2.44 6.05
CA ALA A 34 -2.84 2.68 6.79
C ALA A 34 -3.09 3.10 8.25
N ARG A 35 -4.19 3.80 8.51
CA ARG A 35 -4.52 4.30 9.86
C ARG A 35 -4.92 3.17 10.82
N PRO A 36 -4.67 3.31 12.12
CA PRO A 36 -3.98 4.43 12.80
C PRO A 36 -2.45 4.30 12.81
N LEU A 37 -1.89 3.20 12.29
CA LEU A 37 -0.44 2.94 12.38
C LEU A 37 0.38 4.01 11.65
N LEU A 38 0.03 4.29 10.39
CA LEU A 38 0.69 5.33 9.60
C LEU A 38 -0.33 6.32 9.05
N SER A 39 0.01 7.60 9.06
CA SER A 39 -0.72 8.62 8.34
C SER A 39 0.11 9.14 7.17
N PHE A 40 -0.53 9.26 6.02
CA PHE A 40 0.05 9.74 4.77
C PHE A 40 -0.53 11.10 4.44
N LYS A 41 0.20 12.17 4.70
CA LYS A 41 -0.20 13.52 4.32
C LYS A 41 0.45 13.89 3.00
N PRO A 42 -0.31 14.08 1.91
CA PRO A 42 0.28 14.43 0.61
C PRO A 42 0.92 15.81 0.66
N LEU A 43 2.13 15.91 0.10
CA LEU A 43 2.88 17.14 -0.06
C LEU A 43 2.81 17.66 -1.50
N ASP A 44 2.41 16.80 -2.44
CA ASP A 44 2.22 17.12 -3.84
C ASP A 44 0.75 16.94 -4.22
N PRO A 45 0.24 17.68 -5.22
CA PRO A 45 -1.12 17.46 -5.68
C PRO A 45 -1.27 16.11 -6.38
N LEU A 46 -2.39 15.45 -6.12
CA LEU A 46 -2.81 14.26 -6.84
C LEU A 46 -4.20 14.53 -7.42
N PRO A 47 -4.28 14.96 -8.70
CA PRO A 47 -5.55 15.34 -9.32
C PRO A 47 -6.59 14.21 -9.25
N GLY A 48 -7.79 14.53 -8.77
CA GLY A 48 -8.87 13.57 -8.58
C GLY A 48 -8.66 12.55 -7.47
N GLY A 49 -7.51 12.59 -6.77
CA GLY A 49 -7.18 11.64 -5.71
C GLY A 49 -7.00 10.22 -6.19
N VAL A 50 -6.65 10.02 -7.47
CA VAL A 50 -6.53 8.71 -8.12
C VAL A 50 -5.10 8.53 -8.66
N TYR A 51 -4.53 7.35 -8.43
CA TYR A 51 -3.22 6.98 -8.97
C TYR A 51 -3.35 6.47 -10.40
N GLY A 52 -2.36 6.79 -11.22
CA GLY A 52 -2.17 6.22 -12.53
C GLY A 52 -0.69 6.01 -12.81
N ALA A 53 -0.35 5.31 -13.88
CA ALA A 53 1.04 5.12 -14.28
C ALA A 53 1.73 6.48 -14.46
N GLY A 54 2.92 6.62 -13.89
CA GLY A 54 3.69 7.87 -13.89
C GLY A 54 3.34 8.85 -12.77
N ALA A 55 2.27 8.60 -11.99
CA ALA A 55 1.93 9.45 -10.85
C ALA A 55 3.04 9.40 -9.79
N SER A 56 3.44 10.55 -9.30
CA SER A 56 4.46 10.68 -8.24
C SER A 56 3.94 11.62 -7.16
N CYS A 57 4.00 11.17 -5.92
CA CYS A 57 3.57 11.99 -4.78
C CYS A 57 4.51 11.79 -3.61
N ARG A 58 4.90 12.90 -2.99
CA ARG A 58 5.61 12.89 -1.71
C ARG A 58 4.59 12.96 -0.59
N PHE A 59 4.87 12.23 0.47
CA PHE A 59 4.02 12.22 1.68
C PHE A 59 4.85 12.55 2.90
N SER A 60 4.27 13.29 3.83
CA SER A 60 4.76 13.36 5.19
C SER A 60 4.17 12.19 5.96
N LEU A 61 5.02 11.31 6.48
CA LEU A 61 4.60 10.16 7.26
C LEU A 61 4.62 10.46 8.75
N ARG A 62 3.62 9.96 9.46
CA ARG A 62 3.58 9.97 10.91
C ARG A 62 3.16 8.60 11.45
N PHE A 63 3.81 8.16 12.51
CA PHE A 63 3.43 6.96 13.25
C PHE A 63 2.41 7.33 14.32
N LEU A 64 1.29 6.60 14.36
CA LEU A 64 0.16 6.84 15.27
C LEU A 64 -0.40 8.28 15.21
N GLY A 65 -0.21 8.96 14.09
CA GLY A 65 -0.73 10.30 13.84
C GLY A 65 0.09 11.46 14.43
N PHE A 66 1.08 11.18 15.29
CA PHE A 66 1.83 12.23 15.96
C PHE A 66 3.35 12.12 15.84
N PHE A 67 3.91 10.91 15.73
CA PHE A 67 5.36 10.72 15.69
C PHE A 67 5.88 10.89 14.25
N PRO A 68 6.67 11.93 13.94
CA PRO A 68 7.12 12.17 12.56
C PRO A 68 8.14 11.12 12.12
N LEU A 69 7.91 10.54 10.95
CA LEU A 69 8.80 9.56 10.32
C LEU A 69 9.52 10.13 9.07
N GLY A 70 9.31 11.40 8.78
CA GLY A 70 9.92 12.04 7.63
C GLY A 70 9.11 11.92 6.35
N MET A 71 9.78 12.11 5.24
CA MET A 71 9.18 12.12 3.90
C MET A 71 9.25 10.73 3.27
N HIS A 72 8.21 10.37 2.54
CA HIS A 72 8.13 9.14 1.75
C HIS A 72 7.57 9.45 0.37
N ARG A 73 8.28 9.05 -0.68
CA ARG A 73 7.86 9.27 -2.06
C ARG A 73 7.31 7.95 -2.63
N ILE A 74 6.19 8.06 -3.31
CA ILE A 74 5.58 6.96 -4.07
C ILE A 74 5.56 7.36 -5.55
N LEU A 75 6.21 6.54 -6.38
CA LEU A 75 6.15 6.64 -7.84
C LEU A 75 5.44 5.42 -8.39
N ILE A 76 4.33 5.60 -9.08
CA ILE A 76 3.59 4.52 -9.73
C ILE A 76 4.26 4.19 -11.07
N LEU A 77 4.87 3.02 -11.15
CA LEU A 77 5.55 2.54 -12.36
C LEU A 77 4.57 1.98 -13.36
N SER A 78 3.59 1.20 -12.90
CA SER A 78 2.55 0.63 -13.74
C SER A 78 1.25 0.48 -12.98
N CYS A 79 0.16 0.59 -13.70
CA CYS A 79 -1.19 0.46 -13.17
C CYS A 79 -2.06 -0.17 -14.26
N ASP A 80 -2.12 -1.51 -14.27
CA ASP A 80 -2.75 -2.29 -15.32
C ASP A 80 -3.98 -3.02 -14.80
N LYS A 81 -5.15 -2.51 -15.13
CA LYS A 81 -6.43 -3.07 -14.68
C LYS A 81 -6.68 -4.48 -15.21
N GLN A 82 -6.29 -4.77 -16.45
CA GLN A 82 -6.50 -6.09 -17.06
C GLN A 82 -5.70 -7.17 -16.37
N GLU A 83 -4.44 -6.86 -16.04
CA GLU A 83 -3.55 -7.77 -15.32
C GLU A 83 -3.83 -7.76 -13.81
N GLY A 84 -4.59 -6.79 -13.31
CA GLY A 84 -4.83 -6.62 -11.89
C GLY A 84 -3.56 -6.28 -11.12
N LEU A 85 -2.71 -5.42 -11.68
CA LEU A 85 -1.36 -5.20 -11.18
C LEU A 85 -1.06 -3.71 -11.03
N ILE A 86 -0.64 -3.32 -9.83
CA ILE A 86 -0.11 -1.99 -9.53
C ILE A 86 1.31 -2.16 -9.02
N ARG A 87 2.27 -1.49 -9.63
CA ARG A 87 3.66 -1.47 -9.18
C ARG A 87 4.07 -0.08 -8.80
N SER A 88 4.67 0.07 -7.64
CA SER A 88 5.25 1.34 -7.19
C SER A 88 6.71 1.17 -6.79
N PHE A 89 7.48 2.21 -7.07
CA PHE A 89 8.80 2.41 -6.50
C PHE A 89 8.67 3.46 -5.39
N GLU A 90 9.11 3.10 -4.18
CA GLU A 90 8.96 3.96 -3.02
C GLU A 90 10.29 4.10 -2.30
N HIS A 91 10.56 5.28 -1.78
CA HIS A 91 11.73 5.56 -0.97
C HIS A 91 11.47 6.75 -0.04
N GLY A 92 12.24 6.81 1.02
CA GLY A 92 12.11 7.90 1.98
C GLY A 92 13.08 7.78 3.14
N SER A 93 12.78 8.46 4.22
CA SER A 93 13.65 8.54 5.39
C SER A 93 13.83 7.19 6.10
N LEU A 94 12.84 6.32 6.05
CA LEU A 94 12.87 5.01 6.72
C LEU A 94 13.49 3.91 5.86
N ALA A 95 13.31 3.98 4.55
CA ALA A 95 13.72 2.92 3.65
C ALA A 95 14.35 3.52 2.40
N ARG A 96 15.51 2.98 2.02
CA ARG A 96 16.19 3.34 0.77
C ARG A 96 15.41 2.84 -0.43
N GLN A 97 14.79 1.68 -0.27
CA GLN A 97 13.98 1.05 -1.28
C GLN A 97 12.79 0.36 -0.61
N TRP A 98 11.63 0.61 -1.19
CA TRP A 98 10.39 -0.02 -0.77
C TRP A 98 9.55 -0.24 -2.02
N ASN A 99 9.88 -1.28 -2.77
CA ASN A 99 9.12 -1.62 -3.98
C ASN A 99 7.88 -2.38 -3.56
N HIS A 100 6.74 -1.91 -4.02
CA HIS A 100 5.46 -2.48 -3.66
C HIS A 100 4.69 -2.87 -4.91
N THR A 101 4.26 -4.12 -4.95
CA THR A 101 3.37 -4.62 -6.00
C THR A 101 2.07 -5.05 -5.35
N ILE A 102 0.95 -4.56 -5.86
CA ILE A 102 -0.38 -5.03 -5.52
C ILE A 102 -0.87 -5.88 -6.66
N ARG A 103 -1.33 -7.10 -6.35
CA ARG A 103 -1.96 -7.99 -7.29
C ARG A 103 -3.37 -8.32 -6.85
N VAL A 104 -4.35 -8.12 -7.74
CA VAL A 104 -5.75 -8.46 -7.52
C VAL A 104 -6.19 -9.49 -8.55
N ALA A 105 -6.77 -10.60 -8.08
CA ALA A 105 -7.25 -11.67 -8.94
C ALA A 105 -8.60 -12.19 -8.45
N PRO A 106 -9.52 -12.57 -9.35
CA PRO A 106 -10.80 -13.12 -8.93
C PRO A 106 -10.66 -14.51 -8.32
N THR A 107 -11.48 -14.80 -7.32
CA THR A 107 -11.65 -16.15 -6.79
C THR A 107 -12.82 -16.84 -7.51
N LYS A 108 -12.96 -18.15 -7.32
CA LYS A 108 -14.07 -18.93 -7.88
C LYS A 108 -15.43 -18.45 -7.37
N ASP A 109 -15.48 -17.86 -6.17
CA ASP A 109 -16.71 -17.42 -5.52
C ASP A 109 -17.05 -15.94 -5.83
N GLY A 110 -16.39 -15.32 -6.81
CA GLY A 110 -16.63 -13.93 -7.17
C GLY A 110 -16.05 -12.91 -6.20
N GLN A 111 -15.18 -13.34 -5.29
CA GLN A 111 -14.41 -12.49 -4.40
C GLN A 111 -13.06 -12.12 -5.00
N THR A 112 -12.19 -11.49 -4.24
CA THR A 112 -10.88 -11.06 -4.72
C THR A 112 -9.76 -11.63 -3.86
N GLN A 113 -8.80 -12.28 -4.49
CA GLN A 113 -7.51 -12.53 -3.84
C GLN A 113 -6.64 -11.29 -4.01
N TYR A 114 -6.32 -10.68 -2.90
CA TYR A 114 -5.50 -9.47 -2.81
C TYR A 114 -4.12 -9.84 -2.25
N MET A 115 -3.07 -9.38 -2.92
CA MET A 115 -1.70 -9.72 -2.56
C MET A 115 -0.84 -8.46 -2.54
N ASP A 116 -0.14 -8.24 -1.42
CA ASP A 116 0.92 -7.26 -1.30
C ASP A 116 2.27 -7.97 -1.42
N ILE A 117 3.08 -7.53 -2.36
CA ILE A 117 4.45 -8.05 -2.59
C ILE A 117 5.42 -6.88 -2.37
N LEU A 118 6.40 -7.09 -1.50
CA LEU A 118 7.32 -6.05 -1.06
C LEU A 118 8.77 -6.46 -1.22
N GLU A 119 9.57 -5.51 -1.69
CA GLU A 119 11.03 -5.59 -1.66
C GLU A 119 11.54 -4.41 -0.84
N ILE A 120 12.16 -4.68 0.30
CA ILE A 120 12.52 -3.66 1.28
C ILE A 120 14.02 -3.65 1.53
N GLU A 121 14.61 -2.46 1.45
CA GLU A 121 15.94 -2.16 1.94
C GLU A 121 15.83 -0.99 2.92
N GLY A 122 16.06 -1.27 4.20
CA GLY A 122 16.01 -0.27 5.25
C GLY A 122 17.25 0.61 5.28
N ALA A 123 17.11 1.81 5.80
CA ALA A 123 18.22 2.71 6.05
C ALA A 123 19.06 2.22 7.25
N TRP A 124 20.37 2.54 7.24
CA TRP A 124 21.26 2.33 8.39
C TRP A 124 21.35 0.90 8.92
N GLY A 125 21.26 -0.12 8.05
CA GLY A 125 21.36 -1.52 8.46
C GLY A 125 20.14 -2.04 9.25
N MET A 126 19.04 -1.31 9.26
CA MET A 126 17.80 -1.65 9.98
C MET A 126 16.81 -2.46 9.15
N THR A 127 17.27 -3.07 8.06
CA THR A 127 16.38 -3.78 7.11
C THR A 127 15.48 -4.81 7.80
N TRP A 128 16.03 -5.62 8.71
CA TRP A 128 15.26 -6.65 9.41
C TRP A 128 14.16 -6.06 10.30
N LEU A 129 14.44 -4.96 11.00
CA LEU A 129 13.47 -4.30 11.87
C LEU A 129 12.35 -3.65 11.06
N ILE A 130 12.72 -2.97 9.98
CA ILE A 130 11.76 -2.35 9.07
C ILE A 130 10.92 -3.40 8.37
N THR A 131 11.51 -4.55 8.00
CA THR A 131 10.78 -5.68 7.42
C THR A 131 9.76 -6.28 8.40
N ALA A 132 10.14 -6.44 9.67
CA ALA A 132 9.23 -6.92 10.70
C ALA A 132 8.06 -5.95 10.92
N PHE A 133 8.34 -4.65 10.95
CA PHE A 133 7.29 -3.63 10.99
C PHE A 133 6.40 -3.69 9.75
N ALA A 134 6.98 -3.80 8.56
CA ALA A 134 6.23 -3.89 7.31
C ALA A 134 5.28 -5.09 7.31
N TRP A 135 5.74 -6.25 7.75
CA TRP A 135 4.90 -7.44 7.86
C TRP A 135 3.65 -7.18 8.73
N SER A 136 3.85 -6.62 9.91
CA SER A 136 2.74 -6.26 10.81
C SER A 136 1.83 -5.19 10.21
N PHE A 137 2.42 -4.19 9.56
CA PHE A 137 1.68 -3.09 8.93
C PHE A 137 0.81 -3.57 7.77
N TYR A 138 1.33 -4.44 6.90
CA TYR A 138 0.54 -4.96 5.77
C TYR A 138 -0.53 -5.95 6.22
N LYS A 139 -0.30 -6.71 7.28
CA LYS A 139 -1.35 -7.52 7.93
C LYS A 139 -2.48 -6.61 8.44
N HIS A 140 -2.12 -5.52 9.08
CA HIS A 140 -3.09 -4.51 9.53
C HIS A 140 -3.84 -3.90 8.36
N ARG A 141 -3.15 -3.50 7.28
CA ARG A 141 -3.77 -2.94 6.07
C ARG A 141 -4.82 -3.88 5.49
N GLN A 142 -4.50 -5.15 5.38
CA GLN A 142 -5.42 -6.15 4.81
C GLN A 142 -6.66 -6.35 5.68
N ARG A 143 -6.53 -6.29 7.01
CA ARG A 143 -7.69 -6.29 7.91
C ARG A 143 -8.54 -5.03 7.73
N ARG A 144 -7.91 -3.90 7.53
CA ARG A 144 -8.60 -2.63 7.26
C ARG A 144 -9.32 -2.64 5.91
N TRP A 145 -8.76 -3.32 4.92
CA TRP A 145 -9.44 -3.56 3.64
C TRP A 145 -10.80 -4.25 3.83
N VAL A 146 -10.82 -5.33 4.59
CA VAL A 146 -12.07 -6.05 4.88
C VAL A 146 -13.08 -5.13 5.56
N LYS A 147 -12.62 -4.33 6.52
CA LYS A 147 -13.48 -3.38 7.23
C LYS A 147 -14.04 -2.31 6.31
N LEU A 148 -13.21 -1.78 5.41
CA LEU A 148 -13.64 -0.80 4.41
C LEU A 148 -14.74 -1.35 3.50
N LEU A 149 -14.52 -2.57 2.98
CA LEU A 149 -15.47 -3.20 2.06
C LEU A 149 -16.79 -3.54 2.72
N ARG A 150 -16.79 -3.98 3.98
CA ARG A 150 -18.01 -4.22 4.75
C ARG A 150 -18.81 -2.94 5.00
N LYS A 151 -18.12 -1.85 5.30
CA LYS A 151 -18.73 -0.55 5.48
C LYS A 151 -19.39 -0.03 4.20
N ASP A 152 -18.73 -0.28 3.07
CA ASP A 152 -19.21 0.12 1.74
C ASP A 152 -20.52 -0.62 1.35
N GLU A 153 -20.70 -1.87 1.81
CA GLU A 153 -21.91 -2.65 1.57
C GLU A 153 -23.12 -2.15 2.39
N GLU A 154 -22.88 -1.48 3.52
CA GLU A 154 -23.93 -0.97 4.41
C GLU A 154 -24.50 0.39 3.96
N GLU A 155 -23.84 1.08 3.05
CA GLU A 155 -24.28 2.36 2.46
C GLU A 155 -25.05 2.14 1.16
#